data_89033bc35ba655a202b8499272cfca19
#
_entry.id   89033bc35ba655a202b8499272cfca19
#
_cell.length_a   1.000
_cell.length_b   1.000
_cell.length_c   1.000
_cell.angle_alpha   90.00
_cell.angle_beta   90.00
_cell.angle_gamma   90.00
#
_symmetry.space_group_name_H-M   'P 1'
#
loop_
_entity.id
_entity.type
_entity.pdbx_description
1 polymer ?
#
loop_
_entity_poly.entity_id
_entity_poly.type
_entity_poly.pdbx_seq_one_letter_code
_entity_poly.pdbx_strand_id
1 'polypeptide(L)'
;MLKTLIKVAAILSVLFIGTMAKAADPIRIPVLNWSSQIVMANVMAQVFEEMGHTVELVPAESASRYEAVRIGDLHVAHETWESTMAIPFYEAMDKGGLIDAGSHDLITFEEMGIPNWVIDEGLCPGLPSWEALKSPDCAKNFATADSGGKGRWLEGPVEWHGDVMPNRLKGLGIDDLWTVKFAGAANALWAELEAAKKEGRGTVIFNWSPNFTDAAGFTFIDFPPYFEGCRLENGGTLETTGCGSPKGWLKKAAYIKFPLSHPDAYKFYTKMSFNAPQIGEMANNVDNLGMSHAEAATAFIANHRAQIDLWKN
;
A
#
# COMPACT_ATOMS: atom_id res chain seq x y z
N MET A 1 -41.99 -30.33 -79.98
CA MET A 1 -40.65 -29.77 -79.84
C MET A 1 -40.66 -28.76 -78.67
N LEU A 2 -40.28 -29.20 -77.52
CA LEU A 2 -40.36 -28.40 -76.26
C LEU A 2 -38.95 -28.02 -75.85
N LYS A 3 -38.62 -26.74 -75.89
CA LYS A 3 -37.28 -26.21 -75.39
C LYS A 3 -37.40 -25.86 -73.92
N THR A 4 -36.73 -26.63 -73.11
CA THR A 4 -36.65 -26.41 -71.69
C THR A 4 -35.51 -25.37 -71.38
N LEU A 5 -35.87 -24.21 -70.84
CA LEU A 5 -34.94 -23.21 -70.36
C LEU A 5 -34.61 -23.53 -68.91
N ILE A 6 -33.38 -23.92 -68.65
CA ILE A 6 -32.79 -24.05 -67.30
C ILE A 6 -32.29 -22.68 -66.87
N LYS A 7 -32.90 -22.05 -65.81
CA LYS A 7 -32.42 -20.88 -65.14
C LYS A 7 -31.45 -21.32 -64.04
N VAL A 8 -30.20 -21.03 -64.21
CA VAL A 8 -29.17 -21.17 -63.16
C VAL A 8 -29.27 -19.96 -62.24
N ALA A 9 -29.71 -20.14 -61.01
CA ALA A 9 -29.69 -19.17 -59.98
C ALA A 9 -28.31 -19.27 -59.25
N ALA A 10 -27.43 -18.32 -59.45
CA ALA A 10 -26.19 -18.20 -58.70
C ALA A 10 -26.49 -17.62 -57.32
N ILE A 11 -26.39 -18.43 -56.27
CA ILE A 11 -26.49 -18.01 -54.89
C ILE A 11 -25.11 -17.47 -54.49
N LEU A 12 -24.98 -16.14 -54.36
CA LEU A 12 -23.80 -15.47 -53.78
C LEU A 12 -23.86 -15.64 -52.26
N SER A 13 -23.17 -16.65 -51.75
CA SER A 13 -22.96 -16.79 -50.31
C SER A 13 -21.86 -15.79 -49.86
N VAL A 14 -22.27 -14.67 -49.30
CA VAL A 14 -21.36 -13.74 -48.66
C VAL A 14 -20.90 -14.36 -47.32
N LEU A 15 -19.70 -14.92 -47.30
CA LEU A 15 -19.02 -15.34 -46.08
C LEU A 15 -18.73 -14.10 -45.28
N PHE A 16 -19.53 -13.79 -44.27
CA PHE A 16 -19.14 -12.89 -43.17
C PHE A 16 -18.05 -13.59 -42.37
N ILE A 17 -16.78 -13.34 -42.69
CA ILE A 17 -15.68 -13.65 -41.83
C ILE A 17 -15.72 -12.60 -40.73
N GLY A 18 -16.52 -12.87 -39.69
CA GLY A 18 -16.47 -12.14 -38.45
C GLY A 18 -15.08 -12.36 -37.87
N THR A 19 -14.21 -11.34 -37.94
CA THR A 19 -13.03 -11.31 -37.12
C THR A 19 -13.51 -11.33 -35.68
N MET A 20 -13.43 -12.49 -35.02
CA MET A 20 -13.53 -12.53 -33.55
C MET A 20 -12.38 -11.65 -33.04
N ALA A 21 -12.73 -10.45 -32.66
CA ALA A 21 -11.79 -9.63 -31.87
C ALA A 21 -11.45 -10.48 -30.65
N LYS A 22 -10.19 -10.95 -30.57
CA LYS A 22 -9.69 -11.60 -29.37
C LYS A 22 -9.93 -10.62 -28.24
N ALA A 23 -10.75 -11.00 -27.25
CA ALA A 23 -10.93 -10.19 -26.07
C ALA A 23 -9.52 -9.87 -25.52
N ALA A 24 -9.26 -8.61 -25.26
CA ALA A 24 -8.00 -8.21 -24.65
C ALA A 24 -7.85 -8.96 -23.31
N ASP A 25 -6.63 -9.39 -22.99
CA ASP A 25 -6.39 -10.02 -21.70
C ASP A 25 -6.81 -9.06 -20.56
N PRO A 26 -7.37 -9.54 -19.44
CA PRO A 26 -7.82 -8.67 -18.37
C PRO A 26 -6.64 -7.87 -17.77
N ILE A 27 -6.91 -6.64 -17.35
CA ILE A 27 -5.96 -5.83 -16.61
C ILE A 27 -5.89 -6.39 -15.18
N ARG A 28 -4.76 -6.95 -14.78
CA ARG A 28 -4.54 -7.52 -13.46
C ARG A 28 -3.94 -6.49 -12.52
N ILE A 29 -4.69 -6.18 -11.45
CA ILE A 29 -4.35 -5.17 -10.45
C ILE A 29 -4.11 -5.87 -9.10
N PRO A 30 -2.98 -5.64 -8.42
CA PRO A 30 -2.72 -6.26 -7.12
C PRO A 30 -3.64 -5.72 -6.03
N VAL A 31 -4.09 -6.62 -5.16
CA VAL A 31 -4.77 -6.31 -3.90
C VAL A 31 -3.87 -6.79 -2.77
N LEU A 32 -3.46 -5.87 -1.90
CA LEU A 32 -2.56 -6.12 -0.77
C LEU A 32 -3.36 -6.21 0.55
N ASN A 33 -2.81 -5.72 1.65
CA ASN A 33 -3.37 -5.94 2.98
C ASN A 33 -3.53 -4.65 3.83
N TRP A 34 -3.69 -3.49 3.18
CA TRP A 34 -4.12 -2.24 3.82
C TRP A 34 -5.15 -1.48 2.97
N SER A 35 -6.01 -0.73 3.63
CA SER A 35 -7.27 -0.25 3.07
C SER A 35 -7.12 0.76 1.93
N SER A 36 -6.22 1.75 2.02
CA SER A 36 -6.03 2.74 0.94
C SER A 36 -5.63 2.08 -0.37
N GLN A 37 -4.72 1.11 -0.32
CA GLN A 37 -4.27 0.38 -1.50
C GLN A 37 -5.40 -0.41 -2.15
N ILE A 38 -6.20 -1.11 -1.33
CA ILE A 38 -7.32 -1.91 -1.83
C ILE A 38 -8.40 -1.01 -2.44
N VAL A 39 -8.68 0.14 -1.81
CA VAL A 39 -9.63 1.13 -2.36
C VAL A 39 -9.11 1.70 -3.67
N MET A 40 -7.82 2.07 -3.76
CA MET A 40 -7.22 2.53 -5.03
C MET A 40 -7.30 1.47 -6.13
N ALA A 41 -7.07 0.18 -5.79
CA ALA A 41 -7.22 -0.93 -6.73
C ALA A 41 -8.67 -1.01 -7.26
N ASN A 42 -9.66 -0.86 -6.38
CA ASN A 42 -11.08 -0.83 -6.76
C ASN A 42 -11.47 0.42 -7.56
N VAL A 43 -10.89 1.60 -7.25
CA VAL A 43 -11.07 2.83 -8.06
C VAL A 43 -10.57 2.58 -9.48
N MET A 44 -9.36 2.04 -9.63
CA MET A 44 -8.83 1.70 -10.96
C MET A 44 -9.70 0.68 -11.68
N ALA A 45 -10.11 -0.39 -10.97
CA ALA A 45 -10.93 -1.44 -11.56
C ALA A 45 -12.24 -0.86 -12.12
N GLN A 46 -13.00 -0.12 -11.31
CA GLN A 46 -14.26 0.49 -11.73
C GLN A 46 -14.07 1.47 -12.90
N VAL A 47 -13.00 2.28 -12.89
CA VAL A 47 -12.73 3.23 -13.97
C VAL A 47 -12.28 2.51 -15.25
N PHE A 48 -11.45 1.47 -15.17
CA PHE A 48 -11.08 0.68 -16.34
C PHE A 48 -12.26 -0.07 -16.94
N GLU A 49 -13.18 -0.58 -16.11
CA GLU A 49 -14.43 -1.16 -16.57
C GLU A 49 -15.33 -0.12 -17.26
N GLU A 50 -15.43 1.12 -16.74
CA GLU A 50 -16.10 2.23 -17.42
C GLU A 50 -15.45 2.56 -18.78
N MET A 51 -14.13 2.33 -18.93
CA MET A 51 -13.40 2.51 -20.19
C MET A 51 -13.55 1.31 -21.15
N GLY A 52 -14.23 0.25 -20.72
CA GLY A 52 -14.52 -0.94 -21.55
C GLY A 52 -13.49 -2.06 -21.42
N HIS A 53 -12.61 -2.01 -20.42
CA HIS A 53 -11.67 -3.09 -20.14
C HIS A 53 -12.28 -4.15 -19.22
N THR A 54 -11.76 -5.37 -19.32
CA THR A 54 -11.96 -6.42 -18.31
C THR A 54 -10.85 -6.28 -17.26
N VAL A 55 -11.20 -6.37 -15.99
CA VAL A 55 -10.25 -6.22 -14.87
C VAL A 55 -10.30 -7.45 -13.97
N GLU A 56 -9.15 -7.80 -13.42
CA GLU A 56 -8.99 -8.84 -12.41
C GLU A 56 -8.22 -8.25 -11.21
N LEU A 57 -8.83 -8.31 -10.03
CA LEU A 57 -8.18 -7.98 -8.76
C LEU A 57 -7.47 -9.22 -8.24
N VAL A 58 -6.15 -9.17 -8.11
CA VAL A 58 -5.29 -10.33 -7.79
C VAL A 58 -4.66 -10.14 -6.42
N PRO A 59 -4.93 -11.02 -5.43
CA PRO A 59 -4.21 -10.98 -4.16
C PRO A 59 -2.70 -11.13 -4.38
N ALA A 60 -1.93 -10.28 -3.73
CA ALA A 60 -0.47 -10.25 -3.84
C ALA A 60 0.16 -9.81 -2.51
N GLU A 61 1.44 -10.12 -2.34
CA GLU A 61 2.25 -9.63 -1.22
C GLU A 61 3.07 -8.41 -1.61
N SER A 62 3.41 -7.59 -0.61
CA SER A 62 3.99 -6.27 -0.82
C SER A 62 5.30 -6.27 -1.60
N ALA A 63 6.27 -7.13 -1.24
CA ALA A 63 7.56 -7.15 -1.91
C ALA A 63 7.53 -7.94 -3.24
N SER A 64 6.88 -9.10 -3.25
CA SER A 64 6.87 -10.00 -4.42
C SER A 64 6.06 -9.45 -5.60
N ARG A 65 5.14 -8.49 -5.38
CA ARG A 65 4.34 -7.88 -6.46
C ARG A 65 5.19 -7.23 -7.56
N TYR A 66 6.38 -6.69 -7.22
CA TYR A 66 7.23 -6.05 -8.23
C TYR A 66 7.79 -7.05 -9.24
N GLU A 67 8.14 -8.25 -8.78
CA GLU A 67 8.54 -9.32 -9.69
C GLU A 67 7.35 -9.75 -10.55
N ALA A 68 6.16 -9.91 -9.99
CA ALA A 68 4.95 -10.24 -10.74
C ALA A 68 4.60 -9.17 -11.80
N VAL A 69 4.76 -7.87 -11.47
CA VAL A 69 4.61 -6.79 -12.46
C VAL A 69 5.72 -6.86 -13.52
N ARG A 70 6.97 -7.10 -13.13
CA ARG A 70 8.12 -7.18 -14.03
C ARG A 70 7.95 -8.23 -15.10
N ILE A 71 7.41 -9.41 -14.76
CA ILE A 71 7.20 -10.52 -15.70
C ILE A 71 5.83 -10.49 -16.41
N GLY A 72 4.93 -9.61 -15.98
CA GLY A 72 3.62 -9.38 -16.59
C GLY A 72 2.48 -10.23 -16.04
N ASP A 73 2.68 -10.89 -14.90
CA ASP A 73 1.58 -11.55 -14.16
C ASP A 73 0.62 -10.52 -13.55
N LEU A 74 1.14 -9.34 -13.20
CA LEU A 74 0.39 -8.14 -12.83
C LEU A 74 0.72 -7.01 -13.81
N HIS A 75 -0.18 -6.03 -13.97
CA HIS A 75 0.05 -4.90 -14.88
C HIS A 75 0.57 -3.65 -14.17
N VAL A 76 0.28 -3.49 -12.89
CA VAL A 76 0.56 -2.27 -12.12
C VAL A 76 0.97 -2.59 -10.68
N ALA A 77 1.73 -1.65 -10.06
CA ALA A 77 1.89 -1.52 -8.62
C ALA A 77 1.67 -0.05 -8.27
N HIS A 78 0.47 0.27 -7.78
CA HIS A 78 -0.05 1.65 -7.74
C HIS A 78 0.22 2.39 -6.44
N GLU A 79 0.71 1.72 -5.42
CA GLU A 79 1.00 2.30 -4.11
C GLU A 79 2.32 1.70 -3.58
N THR A 80 3.44 2.34 -3.94
CA THR A 80 4.79 1.96 -3.55
C THR A 80 5.35 2.99 -2.59
N TRP A 81 5.48 2.64 -1.33
CA TRP A 81 5.98 3.48 -0.24
C TRP A 81 7.51 3.44 -0.19
N GLU A 82 8.18 4.59 -0.15
CA GLU A 82 9.65 4.65 -0.24
C GLU A 82 10.33 3.95 0.92
N SER A 83 9.92 4.24 2.16
CA SER A 83 10.62 3.78 3.34
C SER A 83 10.65 2.25 3.49
N THR A 84 9.59 1.58 3.04
CA THR A 84 9.43 0.12 3.16
C THR A 84 9.74 -0.63 1.87
N MET A 85 9.48 -0.03 0.70
CA MET A 85 9.46 -0.75 -0.58
C MET A 85 10.45 -0.24 -1.62
N ALA A 86 11.29 0.76 -1.32
CA ALA A 86 12.26 1.26 -2.31
C ALA A 86 13.24 0.18 -2.78
N ILE A 87 13.75 -0.65 -1.88
CA ILE A 87 14.73 -1.70 -2.21
C ILE A 87 14.12 -2.71 -3.21
N PRO A 88 13.04 -3.45 -2.90
CA PRO A 88 12.48 -4.42 -3.84
C PRO A 88 11.96 -3.77 -5.14
N PHE A 89 11.50 -2.51 -5.09
CA PHE A 89 11.11 -1.75 -6.28
C PHE A 89 12.30 -1.52 -7.21
N TYR A 90 13.42 -0.96 -6.70
CA TYR A 90 14.59 -0.69 -7.53
C TYR A 90 15.30 -1.96 -8.00
N GLU A 91 15.36 -3.01 -7.19
CA GLU A 91 15.88 -4.31 -7.62
C GLU A 91 15.08 -4.91 -8.79
N ALA A 92 13.75 -4.74 -8.79
CA ALA A 92 12.94 -5.17 -9.92
C ALA A 92 13.13 -4.28 -11.15
N MET A 93 13.30 -2.97 -10.96
CA MET A 93 13.63 -2.01 -12.04
C MET A 93 14.95 -2.38 -12.73
N ASP A 94 15.99 -2.67 -11.97
CA ASP A 94 17.33 -3.02 -12.48
C ASP A 94 17.34 -4.30 -13.32
N LYS A 95 16.45 -5.25 -12.98
CA LYS A 95 16.27 -6.48 -13.79
C LYS A 95 15.56 -6.23 -15.12
N GLY A 96 14.96 -5.05 -15.32
CA GLY A 96 14.17 -4.71 -16.50
C GLY A 96 12.79 -5.36 -16.52
N GLY A 97 11.89 -4.83 -17.35
CA GLY A 97 10.50 -5.33 -17.46
C GLY A 97 9.49 -4.57 -16.61
N LEU A 98 9.93 -3.75 -15.67
CA LEU A 98 9.15 -2.82 -14.87
C LEU A 98 9.52 -1.40 -15.27
N ILE A 99 8.54 -0.49 -15.33
CA ILE A 99 8.74 0.94 -15.58
C ILE A 99 8.20 1.78 -14.42
N ASP A 100 8.91 2.83 -14.07
CA ASP A 100 8.44 3.88 -13.16
C ASP A 100 7.32 4.68 -13.87
N ALA A 101 6.09 4.58 -13.35
CA ALA A 101 4.92 5.27 -13.90
C ALA A 101 4.62 6.60 -13.18
N GLY A 102 5.60 7.15 -12.45
CA GLY A 102 5.50 8.41 -11.74
C GLY A 102 5.04 8.27 -10.29
N SER A 103 5.03 9.40 -9.59
CA SER A 103 4.61 9.48 -8.18
C SER A 103 3.20 10.06 -8.04
N HIS A 104 2.57 9.78 -6.91
CA HIS A 104 1.47 10.58 -6.41
C HIS A 104 2.01 11.91 -5.87
N ASP A 105 1.18 12.97 -5.89
CA ASP A 105 1.59 14.32 -5.46
C ASP A 105 1.46 14.48 -3.94
N LEU A 106 2.32 13.77 -3.21
CA LEU A 106 2.38 13.80 -1.75
C LEU A 106 3.74 13.31 -1.22
N ILE A 107 3.99 13.60 0.04
CA ILE A 107 5.13 13.07 0.80
C ILE A 107 4.60 12.05 1.79
N THR A 108 5.29 10.92 1.90
CA THR A 108 4.98 9.83 2.85
C THR A 108 5.88 9.88 4.08
N PHE A 109 5.38 9.29 5.15
CA PHE A 109 6.17 8.98 6.33
C PHE A 109 5.67 7.69 6.96
N GLU A 110 6.55 6.75 7.25
CA GLU A 110 6.24 5.43 7.81
C GLU A 110 7.13 5.23 9.04
N GLU A 111 6.54 5.10 10.22
CA GLU A 111 7.31 5.02 11.47
C GLU A 111 6.49 4.39 12.61
N MET A 112 7.18 3.93 13.65
CA MET A 112 6.53 3.57 14.89
C MET A 112 5.96 4.80 15.59
N GLY A 113 4.79 4.66 16.18
CA GLY A 113 4.15 5.75 16.89
C GLY A 113 3.13 5.28 17.92
N ILE A 114 2.50 6.24 18.54
CA ILE A 114 1.60 6.07 19.67
C ILE A 114 0.32 6.90 19.48
N PRO A 115 -0.83 6.46 19.96
CA PRO A 115 -2.01 7.32 20.04
C PRO A 115 -1.79 8.39 21.12
N ASN A 116 -2.31 9.60 20.88
CA ASN A 116 -2.06 10.76 21.76
C ASN A 116 -2.51 10.53 23.20
N TRP A 117 -3.55 9.72 23.45
CA TRP A 117 -3.98 9.41 24.81
C TRP A 117 -2.89 8.72 25.65
N VAL A 118 -1.90 8.05 25.05
CA VAL A 118 -0.74 7.49 25.76
C VAL A 118 0.07 8.60 26.41
N ILE A 119 0.23 9.74 25.72
CA ILE A 119 0.92 10.93 26.24
C ILE A 119 0.04 11.62 27.30
N ASP A 120 -1.24 11.83 26.98
CA ASP A 120 -2.20 12.55 27.82
C ASP A 120 -2.42 11.86 29.18
N GLU A 121 -2.41 10.53 29.19
CA GLU A 121 -2.54 9.71 30.42
C GLU A 121 -1.19 9.48 31.14
N GLY A 122 -0.09 9.95 30.55
CA GLY A 122 1.24 9.85 31.17
C GLY A 122 1.76 8.41 31.31
N LEU A 123 1.37 7.50 30.43
CA LEU A 123 1.74 6.08 30.49
C LEU A 123 3.23 5.82 30.25
N CYS A 124 3.92 6.76 29.59
CA CYS A 124 5.36 6.76 29.39
C CYS A 124 5.86 8.21 29.35
N PRO A 125 6.23 8.80 30.49
CA PRO A 125 6.71 10.18 30.55
C PRO A 125 7.94 10.40 29.69
N GLY A 126 7.92 11.45 28.88
CA GLY A 126 8.99 11.80 27.95
C GLY A 126 8.69 11.43 26.48
N LEU A 127 7.66 10.61 26.19
CA LEU A 127 7.21 10.45 24.82
C LEU A 127 6.72 11.80 24.24
N PRO A 128 6.94 12.08 22.95
CA PRO A 128 7.36 11.17 21.91
C PRO A 128 8.88 10.96 21.75
N SER A 129 9.75 11.51 22.61
CA SER A 129 11.18 11.21 22.51
C SER A 129 11.45 9.73 22.72
N TRP A 130 12.19 9.08 21.81
CA TRP A 130 12.59 7.68 21.96
C TRP A 130 13.39 7.40 23.24
N GLU A 131 14.04 8.41 23.81
CA GLU A 131 14.77 8.31 25.07
C GLU A 131 13.88 7.81 26.22
N ALA A 132 12.58 8.11 26.18
CA ALA A 132 11.61 7.65 27.15
C ALA A 132 11.49 6.11 27.17
N LEU A 133 11.74 5.45 26.05
CA LEU A 133 11.67 3.99 25.91
C LEU A 133 12.78 3.25 26.68
N LYS A 134 13.79 3.95 27.18
CA LYS A 134 14.83 3.39 28.06
C LYS A 134 14.32 3.12 29.48
N SER A 135 13.14 3.62 29.82
CA SER A 135 12.53 3.41 31.14
C SER A 135 11.92 2.01 31.24
N PRO A 136 12.33 1.19 32.25
CA PRO A 136 11.67 -0.10 32.51
C PRO A 136 10.19 0.05 32.90
N ASP A 137 9.82 1.14 33.58
CA ASP A 137 8.40 1.39 33.92
C ASP A 137 7.56 1.70 32.69
N CYS A 138 8.14 2.45 31.72
CA CYS A 138 7.51 2.65 30.43
C CYS A 138 7.29 1.31 29.73
N ALA A 139 8.32 0.49 29.55
CA ALA A 139 8.22 -0.82 28.91
C ALA A 139 7.15 -1.71 29.57
N LYS A 140 7.06 -1.71 30.92
CA LYS A 140 6.08 -2.47 31.67
C LYS A 140 4.65 -2.03 31.37
N ASN A 141 4.38 -0.74 31.19
CA ASN A 141 3.05 -0.22 30.85
C ASN A 141 2.60 -0.60 29.43
N PHE A 142 3.52 -1.05 28.58
CA PHE A 142 3.28 -1.48 27.21
C PHE A 142 3.36 -3.00 27.03
N ALA A 143 3.54 -3.75 28.14
CA ALA A 143 3.65 -5.20 28.09
C ALA A 143 2.29 -5.84 27.78
N THR A 144 2.34 -6.92 27.03
CA THR A 144 1.19 -7.73 26.64
C THR A 144 1.44 -9.21 26.98
N ALA A 145 0.42 -10.05 26.93
CA ALA A 145 0.56 -11.48 27.25
C ALA A 145 1.58 -12.20 26.37
N ASP A 146 1.74 -11.77 25.11
CA ASP A 146 2.65 -12.36 24.11
C ASP A 146 4.04 -11.72 24.08
N SER A 147 4.28 -10.66 24.86
CA SER A 147 5.55 -9.93 24.86
C SER A 147 6.60 -10.48 25.83
N GLY A 148 6.26 -11.50 26.64
CA GLY A 148 7.17 -12.10 27.60
C GLY A 148 7.61 -11.15 28.74
N GLY A 149 6.73 -10.20 29.10
CA GLY A 149 6.98 -9.20 30.13
C GLY A 149 7.75 -7.95 29.66
N LYS A 150 8.15 -7.89 28.41
CA LYS A 150 8.73 -6.71 27.75
C LYS A 150 7.62 -5.80 27.21
N GLY A 151 7.94 -4.54 26.98
CA GLY A 151 7.08 -3.67 26.19
C GLY A 151 6.96 -4.20 24.75
N ARG A 152 5.78 -4.10 24.16
CA ARG A 152 5.51 -4.58 22.80
C ARG A 152 5.48 -3.44 21.79
N TRP A 153 6.27 -3.58 20.72
CA TRP A 153 6.07 -2.87 19.48
C TRP A 153 5.28 -3.78 18.53
N LEU A 154 4.13 -3.33 18.06
CA LEU A 154 3.37 -4.06 17.06
C LEU A 154 3.69 -3.49 15.67
N GLU A 155 4.49 -4.26 14.93
CA GLU A 155 4.87 -3.97 13.56
C GLU A 155 3.76 -4.44 12.59
N GLY A 156 3.76 -3.91 11.37
CA GLY A 156 2.96 -4.44 10.28
C GLY A 156 3.33 -5.88 9.92
N PRO A 157 2.75 -6.43 8.85
CA PRO A 157 3.14 -7.73 8.33
C PRO A 157 4.65 -7.82 8.07
N VAL A 158 5.24 -8.99 8.35
CA VAL A 158 6.68 -9.20 8.21
C VAL A 158 7.23 -8.88 6.81
N GLU A 159 6.40 -9.06 5.77
CA GLU A 159 6.76 -8.75 4.38
C GLU A 159 6.81 -7.25 4.06
N TRP A 160 6.35 -6.38 4.98
CA TRP A 160 6.48 -4.93 4.77
C TRP A 160 7.91 -4.46 5.05
N HIS A 161 8.49 -4.87 6.18
CA HIS A 161 9.76 -4.34 6.62
C HIS A 161 10.39 -5.15 7.79
N GLY A 162 10.23 -6.46 7.76
CA GLY A 162 10.42 -7.38 8.91
C GLY A 162 11.68 -7.23 9.76
N ASP A 163 12.80 -6.80 9.18
CA ASP A 163 14.08 -6.77 9.91
C ASP A 163 14.40 -5.41 10.54
N VAL A 164 13.76 -4.32 10.10
CA VAL A 164 14.14 -2.97 10.50
C VAL A 164 13.87 -2.70 11.97
N MET A 165 12.67 -2.99 12.44
CA MET A 165 12.31 -2.67 13.82
C MET A 165 13.03 -3.51 14.87
N PRO A 166 13.23 -4.85 14.70
CA PRO A 166 14.10 -5.61 15.58
C PRO A 166 15.53 -5.10 15.63
N ASN A 167 16.08 -4.69 14.48
CA ASN A 167 17.42 -4.11 14.42
C ASN A 167 17.49 -2.73 15.08
N ARG A 168 16.43 -1.91 14.92
CA ARG A 168 16.32 -0.62 15.58
C ARG A 168 16.33 -0.74 17.11
N LEU A 169 15.59 -1.69 17.69
CA LEU A 169 15.63 -1.93 19.14
C LEU A 169 17.06 -2.20 19.64
N LYS A 170 17.82 -3.02 18.88
CA LYS A 170 19.24 -3.30 19.21
C LYS A 170 20.12 -2.06 19.07
N GLY A 171 19.96 -1.31 17.95
CA GLY A 171 20.72 -0.09 17.72
C GLY A 171 20.47 1.01 18.76
N LEU A 172 19.28 1.05 19.32
CA LEU A 172 18.90 1.94 20.41
C LEU A 172 19.32 1.41 21.80
N GLY A 173 19.74 0.13 21.89
CA GLY A 173 20.10 -0.53 23.15
C GLY A 173 18.91 -0.73 24.09
N ILE A 174 17.73 -1.01 23.54
CA ILE A 174 16.48 -1.20 24.30
C ILE A 174 15.83 -2.57 24.06
N ASP A 175 16.48 -3.47 23.34
CA ASP A 175 15.97 -4.81 23.01
C ASP A 175 15.85 -5.74 24.25
N ASP A 176 16.49 -5.40 25.36
CA ASP A 176 16.25 -6.06 26.64
C ASP A 176 14.89 -5.70 27.28
N LEU A 177 14.39 -4.49 27.00
CA LEU A 177 13.14 -3.96 27.53
C LEU A 177 11.96 -4.13 26.59
N TRP A 178 12.19 -4.18 25.30
CA TRP A 178 11.17 -4.18 24.25
C TRP A 178 11.30 -5.37 23.32
N THR A 179 10.18 -5.77 22.73
CA THR A 179 10.13 -6.82 21.69
C THR A 179 9.20 -6.41 20.57
N VAL A 180 9.56 -6.79 19.33
CA VAL A 180 8.69 -6.60 18.16
C VAL A 180 7.80 -7.82 17.98
N LYS A 181 6.53 -7.57 17.71
CA LYS A 181 5.55 -8.56 17.24
C LYS A 181 4.98 -8.07 15.91
N PHE A 182 4.61 -9.00 15.04
CA PHE A 182 4.13 -8.69 13.70
C PHE A 182 2.62 -8.93 13.60
N ALA A 183 1.91 -7.98 13.05
CA ALA A 183 0.50 -8.11 12.66
C ALA A 183 0.37 -8.87 11.34
N GLY A 184 -0.78 -9.48 11.10
CA GLY A 184 -1.04 -10.18 9.83
C GLY A 184 -1.52 -9.24 8.71
N ALA A 185 -2.07 -8.07 9.08
CA ALA A 185 -2.57 -7.03 8.16
C ALA A 185 -2.76 -5.71 8.93
N ALA A 186 -2.96 -4.60 8.20
CA ALA A 186 -3.15 -3.27 8.79
C ALA A 186 -4.28 -3.19 9.83
N ASN A 187 -5.41 -3.85 9.59
CA ASN A 187 -6.55 -3.84 10.50
C ASN A 187 -6.23 -4.39 11.90
N ALA A 188 -5.21 -5.26 12.04
CA ALA A 188 -4.76 -5.72 13.34
C ALA A 188 -4.04 -4.62 14.14
N LEU A 189 -3.39 -3.66 13.46
CA LEU A 189 -2.81 -2.47 14.09
C LEU A 189 -3.91 -1.58 14.69
N TRP A 190 -5.01 -1.40 13.96
CA TRP A 190 -6.15 -0.61 14.43
C TRP A 190 -6.91 -1.27 15.58
N ALA A 191 -7.10 -2.59 15.50
CA ALA A 191 -7.68 -3.38 16.60
C ALA A 191 -6.83 -3.31 17.88
N GLU A 192 -5.50 -3.21 17.75
CA GLU A 192 -4.60 -3.01 18.88
C GLU A 192 -4.83 -1.66 19.59
N LEU A 193 -5.04 -0.57 18.83
CA LEU A 193 -5.33 0.74 19.43
C LEU A 193 -6.55 0.68 20.33
N GLU A 194 -7.63 0.04 19.86
CA GLU A 194 -8.87 -0.13 20.62
C GLU A 194 -8.68 -1.02 21.86
N ALA A 195 -7.96 -2.14 21.70
CA ALA A 195 -7.68 -3.07 22.78
C ALA A 195 -6.84 -2.41 23.88
N ALA A 196 -5.76 -1.73 23.52
CA ALA A 196 -4.86 -1.05 24.45
C ALA A 196 -5.59 0.03 25.26
N LYS A 197 -6.41 0.84 24.58
CA LYS A 197 -7.23 1.88 25.24
C LYS A 197 -8.22 1.28 26.24
N LYS A 198 -8.90 0.21 25.86
CA LYS A 198 -9.85 -0.50 26.72
C LYS A 198 -9.18 -1.12 27.96
N GLU A 199 -7.94 -1.60 27.79
CA GLU A 199 -7.14 -2.21 28.85
C GLU A 199 -6.40 -1.19 29.72
N GLY A 200 -6.36 0.09 29.33
CA GLY A 200 -5.64 1.17 30.03
C GLY A 200 -4.12 1.00 30.01
N ARG A 201 -3.58 0.38 28.95
CA ARG A 201 -2.14 0.19 28.75
C ARG A 201 -1.62 1.00 27.57
N GLY A 202 -0.34 1.32 27.57
CA GLY A 202 0.31 1.90 26.42
C GLY A 202 0.36 0.94 25.23
N THR A 203 0.51 1.50 24.03
CA THR A 203 0.79 0.74 22.82
C THR A 203 1.68 1.54 21.87
N VAL A 204 2.62 0.87 21.21
CA VAL A 204 3.43 1.37 20.10
C VAL A 204 3.10 0.50 18.89
N ILE A 205 2.65 1.13 17.81
CA ILE A 205 2.35 0.44 16.57
C ILE A 205 3.09 1.07 15.39
N PHE A 206 3.37 0.27 14.36
CA PHE A 206 3.73 0.79 13.05
C PHE A 206 2.55 1.54 12.44
N ASN A 207 2.80 2.70 11.88
CA ASN A 207 1.81 3.53 11.23
C ASN A 207 2.45 4.35 10.11
N TRP A 208 1.63 5.00 9.32
CA TRP A 208 2.08 5.82 8.20
C TRP A 208 1.19 7.06 8.01
N SER A 209 1.74 8.06 7.36
CA SER A 209 1.04 9.23 6.88
C SER A 209 1.32 9.39 5.38
N PRO A 210 0.29 9.65 4.55
CA PRO A 210 -1.10 9.90 4.91
C PRO A 210 -1.88 8.63 5.30
N ASN A 211 -2.72 8.76 6.35
CA ASN A 211 -3.64 7.71 6.80
C ASN A 211 -4.83 8.37 7.55
N PHE A 212 -5.87 7.61 7.88
CA PHE A 212 -6.99 8.12 8.68
C PHE A 212 -6.56 8.53 10.10
N THR A 213 -5.51 7.94 10.62
CA THR A 213 -4.94 8.25 11.95
C THR A 213 -4.36 9.66 12.05
N ASP A 214 -4.04 10.31 10.92
CA ASP A 214 -3.55 11.70 10.92
C ASP A 214 -4.59 12.66 11.55
N ALA A 215 -5.88 12.36 11.40
CA ALA A 215 -6.97 13.11 12.02
C ALA A 215 -7.42 12.56 13.39
N ALA A 216 -7.00 11.35 13.74
CA ALA A 216 -7.47 10.65 14.95
C ALA A 216 -6.62 10.91 16.21
N GLY A 217 -5.56 11.71 16.10
CA GLY A 217 -4.68 12.00 17.23
C GLY A 217 -3.64 10.89 17.46
N PHE A 218 -2.70 10.80 16.52
CA PHE A 218 -1.57 9.87 16.55
C PHE A 218 -0.25 10.63 16.44
N THR A 219 0.75 10.23 17.22
CA THR A 219 2.07 10.87 17.23
C THR A 219 3.16 9.84 16.96
N PHE A 220 4.01 10.11 15.98
CA PHE A 220 5.19 9.29 15.70
C PHE A 220 6.25 9.53 16.76
N ILE A 221 7.03 8.49 17.05
CA ILE A 221 8.14 8.57 18.00
C ILE A 221 9.31 9.31 17.34
N ASP A 222 9.90 10.27 18.07
CA ASP A 222 11.07 11.03 17.64
C ASP A 222 12.33 10.20 17.84
N PHE A 223 12.71 9.41 16.82
CA PHE A 223 13.95 8.64 16.78
C PHE A 223 15.15 9.52 16.39
N PRO A 224 16.40 9.04 16.57
CA PRO A 224 17.57 9.70 16.00
C PRO A 224 17.36 9.98 14.50
N PRO A 225 17.80 11.14 13.97
CA PRO A 225 17.55 11.52 12.60
C PRO A 225 18.01 10.45 11.59
N TYR A 226 17.19 10.22 10.57
CA TYR A 226 17.59 9.39 9.44
C TYR A 226 18.73 10.05 8.66
N PHE A 227 19.68 9.23 8.20
CA PHE A 227 20.65 9.57 7.15
C PHE A 227 20.86 8.36 6.24
N GLU A 228 21.22 8.60 5.00
CA GLU A 228 21.42 7.53 4.03
C GLU A 228 22.49 6.54 4.50
N GLY A 229 22.18 5.24 4.44
CA GLY A 229 23.07 4.18 4.93
C GLY A 229 23.08 3.98 6.45
N CYS A 230 22.18 4.61 7.23
CA CYS A 230 22.15 4.40 8.67
C CYS A 230 21.59 3.04 9.09
N ARG A 231 20.73 2.44 8.29
CA ARG A 231 20.09 1.15 8.58
C ARG A 231 20.94 -0.03 8.12
N LEU A 232 20.85 -1.16 8.82
CA LEU A 232 21.61 -2.37 8.48
C LEU A 232 21.35 -2.83 7.05
N GLU A 233 20.11 -2.83 6.58
CA GLU A 233 19.72 -3.21 5.24
C GLU A 233 20.28 -2.29 4.14
N ASN A 234 20.72 -1.09 4.51
CA ASN A 234 21.33 -0.10 3.63
C ASN A 234 22.85 0.06 3.87
N GLY A 235 23.49 -0.95 4.50
CA GLY A 235 24.92 -0.95 4.74
C GLY A 235 25.38 -0.26 6.03
N GLY A 236 24.45 0.11 6.91
CA GLY A 236 24.75 0.66 8.24
C GLY A 236 25.30 -0.37 9.24
N THR A 237 25.52 0.06 10.47
CA THR A 237 26.00 -0.76 11.58
C THR A 237 24.95 -0.87 12.68
N LEU A 238 25.19 -1.74 13.68
CA LEU A 238 24.28 -1.82 14.84
C LEU A 238 24.19 -0.49 15.58
N GLU A 239 25.27 0.30 15.66
CA GLU A 239 25.28 1.60 16.32
C GLU A 239 24.47 2.65 15.56
N THR A 240 24.38 2.54 14.23
CA THR A 240 23.65 3.50 13.40
C THR A 240 22.19 3.11 13.15
N THR A 241 21.86 1.81 13.25
CA THR A 241 20.53 1.28 12.87
C THR A 241 19.37 1.71 13.80
N GLY A 242 19.68 2.47 14.86
CA GLY A 242 18.68 3.14 15.71
C GLY A 242 18.00 4.35 15.07
N CYS A 243 18.43 4.79 13.88
CA CYS A 243 17.87 5.95 13.18
C CYS A 243 16.39 5.76 12.80
N GLY A 244 15.67 6.87 12.71
CA GLY A 244 14.28 6.93 12.27
C GLY A 244 14.06 6.58 10.79
N SER A 245 12.87 6.82 10.31
CA SER A 245 12.51 6.63 8.92
C SER A 245 12.71 7.89 8.08
N PRO A 246 13.03 7.77 6.78
CA PRO A 246 13.01 8.91 5.88
C PRO A 246 11.56 9.34 5.59
N LYS A 247 11.37 10.61 5.28
CA LYS A 247 10.21 11.04 4.49
C LYS A 247 10.45 10.64 3.05
N GLY A 248 9.39 10.19 2.39
CA GLY A 248 9.54 9.57 1.08
C GLY A 248 8.45 9.94 0.09
N TRP A 249 8.53 9.30 -1.05
CA TRP A 249 7.56 9.38 -2.14
C TRP A 249 6.57 8.21 -2.08
N LEU A 250 5.44 8.37 -2.77
CA LEU A 250 4.50 7.29 -3.09
C LEU A 250 4.49 7.11 -4.61
N LYS A 251 5.09 6.04 -5.10
CA LYS A 251 5.26 5.79 -6.53
C LYS A 251 4.30 4.77 -7.11
N LYS A 252 4.22 4.82 -8.43
CA LYS A 252 3.52 3.85 -9.27
C LYS A 252 4.53 3.14 -10.17
N ALA A 253 4.33 1.84 -10.37
CA ALA A 253 5.06 1.05 -11.34
C ALA A 253 4.11 0.34 -12.31
N ALA A 254 4.61 0.02 -13.51
CA ALA A 254 3.82 -0.70 -14.50
C ALA A 254 4.68 -1.75 -15.23
N TYR A 255 4.02 -2.80 -15.71
CA TYR A 255 4.61 -3.74 -16.65
C TYR A 255 5.02 -3.05 -17.94
N ILE A 256 6.22 -3.32 -18.43
CA ILE A 256 6.79 -2.62 -19.60
C ILE A 256 5.93 -2.73 -20.86
N LYS A 257 5.12 -3.78 -21.00
CA LYS A 257 4.24 -3.95 -22.16
C LYS A 257 2.81 -3.42 -21.93
N PHE A 258 2.48 -2.94 -20.72
CA PHE A 258 1.16 -2.39 -20.41
C PHE A 258 0.78 -1.22 -21.33
N PRO A 259 1.68 -0.28 -21.69
CA PRO A 259 1.39 0.77 -22.69
C PRO A 259 1.02 0.25 -24.06
N LEU A 260 1.50 -0.94 -24.43
CA LEU A 260 1.24 -1.55 -25.75
C LEU A 260 -0.05 -2.38 -25.74
N SER A 261 -0.33 -3.09 -24.65
CA SER A 261 -1.52 -3.94 -24.54
C SER A 261 -2.80 -3.16 -24.23
N HIS A 262 -2.70 -2.09 -23.40
CA HIS A 262 -3.82 -1.28 -22.93
C HIS A 262 -3.41 0.21 -22.89
N PRO A 263 -3.24 0.86 -24.04
CA PRO A 263 -2.64 2.19 -24.14
C PRO A 263 -3.44 3.30 -23.43
N ASP A 264 -4.75 3.25 -23.48
CA ASP A 264 -5.66 4.20 -22.82
C ASP A 264 -5.70 4.00 -21.30
N ALA A 265 -5.75 2.75 -20.82
CA ALA A 265 -5.65 2.44 -19.40
C ALA A 265 -4.29 2.85 -18.82
N TYR A 266 -3.20 2.64 -19.57
CA TYR A 266 -1.88 3.12 -19.15
C TYR A 266 -1.81 4.65 -19.11
N LYS A 267 -2.40 5.35 -20.10
CA LYS A 267 -2.49 6.81 -20.10
C LYS A 267 -3.23 7.32 -18.86
N PHE A 268 -4.37 6.72 -18.51
CA PHE A 268 -5.08 7.01 -17.26
C PHE A 268 -4.16 6.77 -16.06
N TYR A 269 -3.54 5.60 -15.98
CA TYR A 269 -2.69 5.20 -14.86
C TYR A 269 -1.54 6.16 -14.60
N THR A 270 -0.87 6.65 -15.65
CA THR A 270 0.21 7.64 -15.48
C THR A 270 -0.27 8.99 -14.95
N LYS A 271 -1.48 9.41 -15.34
CA LYS A 271 -2.09 10.67 -14.87
C LYS A 271 -2.71 10.57 -13.49
N MET A 272 -3.12 9.35 -13.09
CA MET A 272 -3.72 9.12 -11.78
C MET A 272 -2.76 9.56 -10.68
N SER A 273 -3.22 10.49 -9.84
CA SER A 273 -2.45 11.01 -8.71
C SER A 273 -3.40 11.39 -7.58
N PHE A 274 -3.22 10.75 -6.43
CA PHE A 274 -3.94 11.05 -5.21
C PHE A 274 -3.11 11.99 -4.36
N ASN A 275 -3.79 12.85 -3.59
CA ASN A 275 -3.17 13.67 -2.55
C ASN A 275 -3.36 13.05 -1.16
N ALA A 276 -2.69 13.58 -0.14
CA ALA A 276 -2.73 13.06 1.21
C ALA A 276 -4.15 12.99 1.81
N PRO A 277 -5.01 14.04 1.72
CA PRO A 277 -6.40 13.95 2.17
C PRO A 277 -7.20 12.83 1.51
N GLN A 278 -7.00 12.57 0.22
CA GLN A 278 -7.71 11.53 -0.51
C GLN A 278 -7.33 10.12 -0.05
N ILE A 279 -6.05 9.89 0.26
CA ILE A 279 -5.59 8.61 0.82
C ILE A 279 -6.17 8.41 2.22
N GLY A 280 -6.15 9.46 3.06
CA GLY A 280 -6.79 9.43 4.37
C GLY A 280 -8.31 9.17 4.29
N GLU A 281 -9.03 9.77 3.32
CA GLU A 281 -10.45 9.51 3.04
C GLU A 281 -10.70 8.03 2.71
N MET A 282 -9.90 7.45 1.80
CA MET A 282 -10.05 6.04 1.42
C MET A 282 -9.86 5.10 2.61
N ALA A 283 -8.81 5.31 3.40
CA ALA A 283 -8.55 4.53 4.60
C ALA A 283 -9.66 4.72 5.64
N ASN A 284 -10.09 5.95 5.90
CA ASN A 284 -11.15 6.27 6.86
C ASN A 284 -12.49 5.62 6.52
N ASN A 285 -12.87 5.62 5.24
CA ASN A 285 -14.13 5.03 4.80
C ASN A 285 -14.21 3.53 5.11
N VAL A 286 -13.09 2.82 5.05
CA VAL A 286 -13.01 1.39 5.37
C VAL A 286 -12.74 1.16 6.86
N ASP A 287 -11.60 1.67 7.36
CA ASP A 287 -11.06 1.30 8.67
C ASP A 287 -11.85 1.90 9.85
N ASN A 288 -12.49 3.06 9.64
CA ASN A 288 -13.25 3.76 10.69
C ASN A 288 -14.77 3.71 10.43
N LEU A 289 -15.21 3.88 9.18
CA LEU A 289 -16.65 3.92 8.86
C LEU A 289 -17.21 2.55 8.44
N GLY A 290 -16.38 1.51 8.28
CA GLY A 290 -16.79 0.14 8.02
C GLY A 290 -17.35 -0.12 6.63
N MET A 291 -17.09 0.74 5.65
CA MET A 291 -17.46 0.49 4.26
C MET A 291 -16.64 -0.68 3.69
N SER A 292 -17.19 -1.43 2.76
CA SER A 292 -16.39 -2.32 1.93
C SER A 292 -15.46 -1.49 1.03
N HIS A 293 -14.33 -2.07 0.62
CA HIS A 293 -13.37 -1.40 -0.28
C HIS A 293 -14.03 -0.96 -1.61
N ALA A 294 -14.93 -1.77 -2.15
CA ALA A 294 -15.65 -1.45 -3.38
C ALA A 294 -16.63 -0.28 -3.19
N GLU A 295 -17.36 -0.23 -2.06
CA GLU A 295 -18.25 0.90 -1.74
C GLU A 295 -17.44 2.18 -1.51
N ALA A 296 -16.31 2.11 -0.79
CA ALA A 296 -15.40 3.24 -0.58
C ALA A 296 -14.85 3.76 -1.92
N ALA A 297 -14.49 2.88 -2.86
CA ALA A 297 -14.08 3.26 -4.20
C ALA A 297 -15.20 3.93 -5.00
N THR A 298 -16.42 3.40 -4.96
CA THR A 298 -17.58 4.01 -5.63
C THR A 298 -17.88 5.41 -5.07
N ALA A 299 -17.83 5.57 -3.74
CA ALA A 299 -18.00 6.87 -3.08
C ALA A 299 -16.89 7.86 -3.50
N PHE A 300 -15.64 7.40 -3.51
CA PHE A 300 -14.50 8.20 -3.96
C PHE A 300 -14.69 8.68 -5.41
N ILE A 301 -15.04 7.79 -6.33
CA ILE A 301 -15.28 8.15 -7.75
C ILE A 301 -16.39 9.19 -7.87
N ALA A 302 -17.49 9.02 -7.11
CA ALA A 302 -18.60 9.97 -7.12
C ALA A 302 -18.18 11.36 -6.60
N ASN A 303 -17.43 11.40 -5.49
CA ASN A 303 -16.98 12.65 -4.86
C ASN A 303 -15.90 13.37 -5.69
N HIS A 304 -15.08 12.62 -6.45
CA HIS A 304 -13.94 13.16 -7.20
C HIS A 304 -14.10 12.99 -8.73
N ARG A 305 -15.35 12.90 -9.23
CA ARG A 305 -15.64 12.63 -10.65
C ARG A 305 -14.90 13.53 -11.62
N ALA A 306 -14.84 14.83 -11.36
CA ALA A 306 -14.15 15.77 -12.22
C ALA A 306 -12.64 15.48 -12.36
N GLN A 307 -12.00 15.05 -11.27
CA GLN A 307 -10.59 14.64 -11.27
C GLN A 307 -10.38 13.33 -12.04
N ILE A 308 -11.27 12.34 -11.84
CA ILE A 308 -11.25 11.07 -12.57
C ILE A 308 -11.39 11.33 -14.08
N ASP A 309 -12.28 12.21 -14.50
CA ASP A 309 -12.48 12.54 -15.91
C ASP A 309 -11.26 13.26 -16.52
N LEU A 310 -10.51 14.06 -15.74
CA LEU A 310 -9.23 14.64 -16.17
C LEU A 310 -8.15 13.57 -16.39
N TRP A 311 -8.13 12.53 -15.57
CA TRP A 311 -7.18 11.42 -15.75
C TRP A 311 -7.50 10.56 -16.98
N LYS A 312 -8.80 10.45 -17.35
CA LYS A 312 -9.25 9.70 -18.55
C LYS A 312 -8.90 10.41 -19.86
N ASN A 313 -8.80 11.75 -19.89
CA ASN A 313 -8.53 12.58 -21.06
C ASN A 313 -7.04 12.93 -21.23
#